data_8cf6a23f226e4ca5e4b7702a3f3c9e4d
#
_entry.id   8cf6a23f226e4ca5e4b7702a3f3c9e4d
#
_cell.length_a   1.000
_cell.length_b   1.000
_cell.length_c   1.000
_cell.angle_alpha   90.00
_cell.angle_beta   90.00
_cell.angle_gamma   90.00
#
_symmetry.space_group_name_H-M   'P 1'
#
loop_
_entity.id
_entity.type
_entity.pdbx_description
1 polymer ?
#
loop_
_entity_poly.entity_id
_entity_poly.type
_entity_poly.pdbx_seq_one_letter_code
_entity_poly.pdbx_strand_id
1 'polypeptide(L)'
;MKITILNGNPQPSPLDATLADLGVLLQAAGHSLTQFDLRNLSLRYCIGCWGCWVKTPGQCSNADETCHSMDRAIINADFVLWAAPLKMGFPSSLLKMAMDKHLPLIHPYMVVDQGEAHHRKRYAQSPRLGLLLEKESGTDENDLQIVTAICCRTALNLKTRLEFSLTTETPIDELARRIQARPVRPLPLPGPLPATAGITVSPPARLTLFNGSPRGRHGNTPIFLEQIARGFGRPTEMHHLIRLKETGQMVQAFAGAECVLFGFPLYTDAMPGMVKHFIEALESLAGRKDNPPLAFLVQSGFPEALHSRYIERYLEKLAQRLGSPYLGTIVKGNGEGVRIMPPAATQGLFTQLQTLGAGLASEGRLAPQILASLAAPERFPAILEPIFQVYLRLPAAHGYFDGMLKQNGKYAQRFARPYIVEE
;
A
#
# COMPACT_ATOMS: atom_id res chain seq x y z
N MET A 1 -14.35 11.02 24.31
CA MET A 1 -13.48 10.13 23.51
C MET A 1 -12.17 10.83 23.22
N LYS A 2 -11.08 10.07 23.10
CA LYS A 2 -9.81 10.55 22.54
C LYS A 2 -9.86 10.34 21.01
N ILE A 3 -9.73 11.43 20.24
CA ILE A 3 -9.81 11.40 18.77
C ILE A 3 -8.48 11.87 18.20
N THR A 4 -7.92 11.09 17.28
CA THR A 4 -6.71 11.45 16.54
C THR A 4 -7.04 11.72 15.08
N ILE A 5 -6.62 12.85 14.53
CA ILE A 5 -6.79 13.20 13.11
C ILE A 5 -5.41 13.19 12.44
N LEU A 6 -5.29 12.47 11.34
CA LEU A 6 -4.15 12.54 10.44
C LEU A 6 -4.57 13.37 9.22
N ASN A 7 -4.13 14.62 9.17
CA ASN A 7 -4.38 15.53 8.05
C ASN A 7 -3.27 15.37 7.01
N GLY A 8 -3.56 14.63 5.94
CA GLY A 8 -2.66 14.38 4.80
C GLY A 8 -2.70 15.47 3.74
N ASN A 9 -3.24 16.65 4.03
CA ASN A 9 -3.30 17.72 3.05
C ASN A 9 -1.90 18.31 2.79
N PRO A 10 -1.35 18.25 1.54
CA PRO A 10 -0.02 18.78 1.23
C PRO A 10 0.03 20.29 1.13
N GLN A 11 -1.10 20.96 0.88
CA GLN A 11 -1.22 22.40 0.75
C GLN A 11 -2.55 22.86 1.37
N PRO A 12 -2.65 24.07 1.93
CA PRO A 12 -3.89 24.59 2.46
C PRO A 12 -5.04 24.50 1.44
N SER A 13 -6.18 23.90 1.85
CA SER A 13 -7.36 23.70 1.03
C SER A 13 -8.64 23.74 1.89
N PRO A 14 -9.84 23.64 1.31
CA PRO A 14 -11.10 23.52 2.06
C PRO A 14 -11.12 22.38 3.09
N LEU A 15 -10.34 21.32 2.89
CA LEU A 15 -10.21 20.23 3.87
C LEU A 15 -9.73 20.75 5.23
N ASP A 16 -8.80 21.72 5.27
CA ASP A 16 -8.30 22.25 6.54
C ASP A 16 -9.40 23.00 7.30
N ALA A 17 -10.24 23.78 6.60
CA ALA A 17 -11.39 24.47 7.21
C ALA A 17 -12.40 23.43 7.75
N THR A 18 -12.73 22.40 6.95
CA THR A 18 -13.62 21.31 7.39
C THR A 18 -13.08 20.63 8.66
N LEU A 19 -11.77 20.36 8.74
CA LEU A 19 -11.17 19.74 9.92
C LEU A 19 -11.16 20.68 11.14
N ALA A 20 -10.96 21.98 10.94
CA ALA A 20 -11.03 22.97 12.01
C ALA A 20 -12.45 23.06 12.59
N ASP A 21 -13.47 23.20 11.75
CA ASP A 21 -14.87 23.25 12.17
C ASP A 21 -15.30 21.96 12.87
N LEU A 22 -14.90 20.81 12.33
CA LEU A 22 -15.12 19.50 12.97
C LEU A 22 -14.46 19.46 14.35
N GLY A 23 -13.26 19.98 14.49
CA GLY A 23 -12.53 20.04 15.74
C GLY A 23 -13.29 20.85 16.81
N VAL A 24 -13.83 22.02 16.43
CA VAL A 24 -14.65 22.85 17.32
C VAL A 24 -15.88 22.09 17.81
N LEU A 25 -16.62 21.44 16.90
CA LEU A 25 -17.83 20.66 17.24
C LEU A 25 -17.50 19.50 18.19
N LEU A 26 -16.45 18.74 17.92
CA LEU A 26 -16.06 17.59 18.73
C LEU A 26 -15.57 18.02 20.11
N GLN A 27 -14.81 19.12 20.22
CA GLN A 27 -14.36 19.67 21.50
C GLN A 27 -15.55 20.22 22.32
N ALA A 28 -16.50 20.91 21.69
CA ALA A 28 -17.73 21.39 22.34
C ALA A 28 -18.57 20.22 22.88
N ALA A 29 -18.51 19.05 22.22
CA ALA A 29 -19.13 17.80 22.69
C ALA A 29 -18.31 17.06 23.78
N GLY A 30 -17.24 17.66 24.32
CA GLY A 30 -16.43 17.09 25.41
C GLY A 30 -15.43 16.01 24.97
N HIS A 31 -15.03 15.99 23.70
CA HIS A 31 -13.99 15.08 23.21
C HIS A 31 -12.60 15.73 23.25
N SER A 32 -11.55 14.93 23.53
CA SER A 32 -10.17 15.39 23.38
C SER A 32 -9.68 15.09 21.96
N LEU A 33 -9.02 16.08 21.35
CA LEU A 33 -8.57 16.02 19.97
C LEU A 33 -7.05 16.16 19.88
N THR A 34 -6.41 15.28 19.11
CA THR A 34 -5.02 15.41 18.69
C THR A 34 -4.98 15.39 17.16
N GLN A 35 -4.46 16.46 16.55
CA GLN A 35 -4.34 16.55 15.10
C GLN A 35 -2.87 16.58 14.69
N PHE A 36 -2.53 15.82 13.67
CA PHE A 36 -1.24 15.82 13.00
C PHE A 36 -1.41 16.36 11.58
N ASP A 37 -0.96 17.60 11.36
CA ASP A 37 -0.87 18.18 10.02
C ASP A 37 0.42 17.66 9.36
N LEU A 38 0.30 16.60 8.58
CA LEU A 38 1.45 15.83 8.08
C LEU A 38 2.41 16.66 7.22
N ARG A 39 1.92 17.73 6.55
CA ARG A 39 2.77 18.66 5.79
C ARG A 39 3.79 19.42 6.65
N ASN A 40 3.49 19.57 7.94
CA ASN A 40 4.34 20.29 8.89
C ASN A 40 5.31 19.36 9.63
N LEU A 41 5.28 18.05 9.32
CA LEU A 41 6.03 17.04 10.02
C LEU A 41 7.19 16.49 9.18
N SER A 42 8.33 16.27 9.81
CA SER A 42 9.50 15.67 9.16
C SER A 42 9.41 14.13 9.13
N LEU A 43 8.32 13.61 8.59
CA LEU A 43 8.17 12.15 8.42
C LEU A 43 9.08 11.61 7.33
N ARG A 44 9.70 10.46 7.59
CA ARG A 44 10.49 9.72 6.59
C ARG A 44 9.67 8.58 6.01
N TYR A 45 9.84 8.29 4.71
CA TYR A 45 9.22 7.13 4.10
C TYR A 45 9.63 5.82 4.79
N CYS A 46 8.70 4.87 4.87
CA CYS A 46 9.03 3.51 5.29
C CYS A 46 9.95 2.87 4.25
N ILE A 47 11.12 2.42 4.68
CA ILE A 47 12.11 1.77 3.81
C ILE A 47 12.03 0.24 3.83
N GLY A 48 11.02 -0.33 4.48
CA GLY A 48 10.80 -1.78 4.54
C GLY A 48 11.93 -2.57 5.19
N CYS A 49 12.67 -1.98 6.12
CA CYS A 49 13.81 -2.59 6.79
C CYS A 49 13.45 -3.61 7.87
N TRP A 50 12.16 -3.71 8.24
CA TRP A 50 11.64 -4.53 9.35
C TRP A 50 12.26 -4.26 10.72
N GLY A 51 13.01 -3.16 10.86
CA GLY A 51 13.62 -2.79 12.13
C GLY A 51 12.60 -2.70 13.27
N CYS A 52 11.40 -2.22 12.97
CA CYS A 52 10.26 -2.14 13.89
C CYS A 52 9.74 -3.51 14.39
N TRP A 53 10.17 -4.59 13.76
CA TRP A 53 9.84 -5.95 14.19
C TRP A 53 11.01 -6.67 14.84
N VAL A 54 12.26 -6.38 14.39
CA VAL A 54 13.42 -7.21 14.76
C VAL A 54 14.54 -6.46 15.49
N LYS A 55 14.60 -5.11 15.41
CA LYS A 55 15.61 -4.29 16.11
C LYS A 55 15.01 -3.52 17.30
N THR A 56 13.84 -2.93 17.10
CA THR A 56 13.07 -2.15 18.09
C THR A 56 11.62 -2.62 18.08
N PRO A 57 11.32 -3.85 18.59
CA PRO A 57 9.99 -4.43 18.46
C PRO A 57 8.87 -3.52 18.93
N GLY A 58 7.97 -3.14 17.99
CA GLY A 58 6.85 -2.23 18.23
C GLY A 58 7.16 -0.75 18.00
N GLN A 59 8.39 -0.37 17.61
CA GLN A 59 8.76 1.00 17.29
C GLN A 59 9.52 1.06 15.97
N CYS A 60 9.28 2.09 15.17
CA CYS A 60 10.02 2.29 13.93
C CYS A 60 11.49 2.65 14.25
N SER A 61 12.43 1.81 13.81
CA SER A 61 13.88 2.05 14.01
C SER A 61 14.45 3.14 13.08
N ASN A 62 13.69 3.57 12.08
CA ASN A 62 14.05 4.64 11.13
C ASN A 62 13.04 5.80 11.25
N ALA A 63 12.66 6.13 12.48
CA ALA A 63 11.74 7.20 12.78
C ALA A 63 12.44 8.30 13.58
N ASP A 64 11.78 9.45 13.60
CA ASP A 64 11.97 10.52 14.56
C ASP A 64 10.89 10.45 15.65
N GLU A 65 10.98 11.30 16.65
CA GLU A 65 10.00 11.35 17.75
C GLU A 65 8.58 11.68 17.25
N THR A 66 8.45 12.39 16.15
CA THR A 66 7.15 12.70 15.52
C THR A 66 6.42 11.43 15.10
N CYS A 67 7.11 10.47 14.47
CA CYS A 67 6.53 9.19 14.10
C CYS A 67 6.09 8.38 15.34
N HIS A 68 6.90 8.41 16.41
CA HIS A 68 6.57 7.71 17.66
C HIS A 68 5.39 8.36 18.40
N SER A 69 5.31 9.70 18.42
CA SER A 69 4.17 10.40 19.01
C SER A 69 2.88 10.18 18.24
N MET A 70 2.94 10.11 16.91
CA MET A 70 1.80 9.77 16.06
C MET A 70 1.30 8.33 16.34
N ASP A 71 2.16 7.32 16.34
CA ASP A 71 1.79 5.94 16.64
C ASP A 71 1.23 5.79 18.06
N ARG A 72 1.81 6.51 19.04
CA ARG A 72 1.30 6.56 20.42
C ARG A 72 -0.10 7.17 20.48
N ALA A 73 -0.34 8.28 19.78
CA ALA A 73 -1.65 8.92 19.73
C ALA A 73 -2.70 8.01 19.10
N ILE A 74 -2.35 7.32 18.00
CA ILE A 74 -3.24 6.39 17.31
C ILE A 74 -3.66 5.23 18.24
N ILE A 75 -2.70 4.57 18.90
CA ILE A 75 -3.00 3.38 19.71
C ILE A 75 -3.82 3.73 20.95
N ASN A 76 -3.69 4.93 21.50
CA ASN A 76 -4.43 5.39 22.67
C ASN A 76 -5.69 6.20 22.32
N ALA A 77 -6.05 6.31 21.04
CA ALA A 77 -7.28 6.93 20.60
C ALA A 77 -8.46 5.95 20.65
N ASP A 78 -9.65 6.49 20.89
CA ASP A 78 -10.92 5.78 20.68
C ASP A 78 -11.30 5.75 19.19
N PHE A 79 -10.91 6.84 18.46
CA PHE A 79 -11.21 7.02 17.05
C PHE A 79 -10.05 7.72 16.33
N VAL A 80 -9.74 7.25 15.12
CA VAL A 80 -8.77 7.88 14.21
C VAL A 80 -9.50 8.31 12.95
N LEU A 81 -9.29 9.56 12.53
CA LEU A 81 -9.75 10.07 11.23
C LEU A 81 -8.55 10.19 10.29
N TRP A 82 -8.56 9.45 9.21
CA TRP A 82 -7.70 9.70 8.06
C TRP A 82 -8.34 10.74 7.17
N ALA A 83 -7.67 11.88 6.94
CA ALA A 83 -8.19 12.95 6.12
C ALA A 83 -7.15 13.34 5.06
N ALA A 84 -7.55 13.37 3.79
CA ALA A 84 -6.64 13.76 2.70
C ALA A 84 -7.41 14.21 1.46
N PRO A 85 -6.82 15.09 0.63
CA PRO A 85 -7.30 15.27 -0.74
C PRO A 85 -6.94 14.03 -1.57
N LEU A 86 -7.78 13.75 -2.56
CA LEU A 86 -7.40 12.86 -3.64
C LEU A 86 -6.41 13.58 -4.56
N LYS A 87 -5.39 12.84 -4.98
CA LYS A 87 -4.39 13.24 -5.96
C LYS A 87 -4.16 12.06 -6.91
N MET A 88 -4.35 12.26 -8.19
CA MET A 88 -4.27 11.17 -9.17
C MET A 88 -5.11 9.93 -8.77
N GLY A 89 -6.33 10.17 -8.24
CA GLY A 89 -7.33 9.15 -7.88
C GLY A 89 -7.09 8.41 -6.57
N PHE A 90 -6.16 8.84 -5.72
CA PHE A 90 -5.85 8.19 -4.44
C PHE A 90 -5.50 9.21 -3.36
N PRO A 91 -5.69 8.93 -2.06
CA PRO A 91 -5.24 9.81 -0.99
C PRO A 91 -3.79 10.26 -1.16
N SER A 92 -3.49 11.47 -0.73
CA SER A 92 -2.19 12.10 -0.89
C SER A 92 -1.02 11.22 -0.43
N SER A 93 0.15 11.44 -1.02
CA SER A 93 1.39 10.76 -0.63
C SER A 93 1.77 11.01 0.83
N LEU A 94 1.38 12.14 1.42
CA LEU A 94 1.59 12.43 2.84
C LEU A 94 0.79 11.48 3.73
N LEU A 95 -0.52 11.31 3.47
CA LEU A 95 -1.32 10.34 4.22
C LEU A 95 -0.79 8.92 4.00
N LYS A 96 -0.47 8.56 2.75
CA LYS A 96 0.07 7.23 2.44
C LYS A 96 1.41 6.97 3.15
N MET A 97 2.28 7.96 3.26
CA MET A 97 3.52 7.87 4.02
C MET A 97 3.26 7.60 5.50
N ALA A 98 2.30 8.29 6.11
CA ALA A 98 1.91 8.06 7.50
C ALA A 98 1.34 6.63 7.68
N MET A 99 0.44 6.18 6.79
CA MET A 99 -0.11 4.82 6.81
C MET A 99 0.99 3.74 6.77
N ASP A 100 2.02 3.92 5.94
CA ASP A 100 3.15 2.98 5.85
C ASP A 100 3.97 2.91 7.16
N LYS A 101 3.91 3.95 7.98
CA LYS A 101 4.58 4.01 9.29
C LYS A 101 3.87 3.25 10.39
N HIS A 102 2.62 2.80 10.20
CA HIS A 102 1.86 2.04 11.19
C HIS A 102 2.27 0.56 11.29
N LEU A 103 3.24 0.11 10.50
CA LEU A 103 3.76 -1.26 10.56
C LEU A 103 4.22 -1.72 11.97
N PRO A 104 4.78 -0.86 12.85
CA PRO A 104 5.08 -1.21 14.23
C PRO A 104 3.88 -1.65 15.07
N LEU A 105 2.67 -1.22 14.69
CA LEU A 105 1.44 -1.47 15.43
C LEU A 105 0.90 -2.91 15.29
N ILE A 106 1.49 -3.68 14.38
CA ILE A 106 1.18 -5.10 14.16
C ILE A 106 2.43 -5.97 14.33
N HIS A 107 2.23 -7.29 14.46
CA HIS A 107 3.34 -8.24 14.54
C HIS A 107 3.78 -8.74 13.16
N PRO A 108 5.05 -9.19 12.99
CA PRO A 108 5.46 -9.91 11.79
C PRO A 108 4.82 -11.29 11.68
N TYR A 109 4.34 -11.85 12.79
CA TYR A 109 3.74 -13.18 12.82
C TYR A 109 2.39 -13.18 12.11
N MET A 110 2.14 -14.26 11.38
CA MET A 110 0.92 -14.42 10.61
C MET A 110 -0.17 -15.13 11.41
N VAL A 111 -1.40 -14.87 11.05
CA VAL A 111 -2.62 -15.57 11.47
C VAL A 111 -3.50 -15.75 10.23
N VAL A 112 -4.36 -16.76 10.24
CA VAL A 112 -5.46 -16.86 9.27
C VAL A 112 -6.71 -16.27 9.91
N ASP A 113 -7.35 -15.36 9.22
CA ASP A 113 -8.61 -14.72 9.62
C ASP A 113 -9.51 -14.65 8.40
N GLN A 114 -10.72 -15.24 8.49
CA GLN A 114 -11.69 -15.30 7.38
C GLN A 114 -11.15 -15.94 6.09
N GLY A 115 -10.31 -16.97 6.21
CA GLY A 115 -9.72 -17.68 5.06
C GLY A 115 -8.57 -16.93 4.39
N GLU A 116 -7.98 -15.93 5.03
CA GLU A 116 -6.90 -15.12 4.52
C GLU A 116 -5.76 -14.98 5.51
N ALA A 117 -4.52 -14.88 5.01
CA ALA A 117 -3.34 -14.65 5.83
C ALA A 117 -3.23 -13.16 6.20
N HIS A 118 -3.08 -12.89 7.49
CA HIS A 118 -2.93 -11.53 8.02
C HIS A 118 -1.84 -11.47 9.08
N HIS A 119 -1.32 -10.28 9.33
CA HIS A 119 -0.44 -10.05 10.48
C HIS A 119 -1.20 -10.17 11.81
N ARG A 120 -0.53 -10.73 12.82
CA ARG A 120 -1.08 -10.85 14.17
C ARG A 120 -1.20 -9.47 14.83
N LYS A 121 -2.28 -9.27 15.60
CA LYS A 121 -2.53 -8.08 16.42
C LYS A 121 -1.45 -7.91 17.51
N ARG A 122 -0.91 -6.69 17.66
CA ARG A 122 0.05 -6.36 18.73
C ARG A 122 -0.62 -5.83 19.99
N TYR A 123 -1.62 -4.97 19.83
CA TYR A 123 -2.33 -4.31 20.93
C TYR A 123 -3.68 -4.98 21.17
N ALA A 124 -4.16 -5.00 22.43
CA ALA A 124 -5.44 -5.61 22.78
C ALA A 124 -6.62 -4.91 22.09
N GLN A 125 -6.56 -3.58 22.01
CA GLN A 125 -7.55 -2.75 21.32
C GLN A 125 -6.91 -2.06 20.12
N SER A 126 -7.75 -1.76 19.14
CA SER A 126 -7.40 -0.92 17.99
C SER A 126 -8.45 0.19 17.92
N PRO A 127 -8.06 1.43 17.57
CA PRO A 127 -9.00 2.53 17.45
C PRO A 127 -10.02 2.25 16.36
N ARG A 128 -11.19 2.86 16.46
CA ARG A 128 -12.15 2.97 15.37
C ARG A 128 -11.56 3.86 14.27
N LEU A 129 -11.97 3.68 13.02
CA LEU A 129 -11.36 4.39 11.90
C LEU A 129 -12.42 4.98 10.97
N GLY A 130 -12.23 6.24 10.57
CA GLY A 130 -12.99 6.92 9.53
C GLY A 130 -12.07 7.49 8.45
N LEU A 131 -12.60 7.70 7.26
CA LEU A 131 -11.93 8.31 6.11
C LEU A 131 -12.71 9.54 5.64
N LEU A 132 -12.02 10.68 5.53
CA LEU A 132 -12.54 11.92 4.96
C LEU A 132 -11.71 12.31 3.74
N LEU A 133 -12.34 12.43 2.59
CA LEU A 133 -11.67 12.73 1.33
C LEU A 133 -12.12 14.09 0.79
N GLU A 134 -11.17 14.90 0.33
CA GLU A 134 -11.45 16.02 -0.55
C GLU A 134 -11.29 15.55 -1.99
N LYS A 135 -12.34 15.71 -2.80
CA LYS A 135 -12.31 15.31 -4.20
C LYS A 135 -11.39 16.20 -5.02
N GLU A 136 -10.65 15.61 -5.94
CA GLU A 136 -9.99 16.34 -7.03
C GLU A 136 -10.91 16.47 -8.23
N SER A 137 -10.56 17.35 -9.18
CA SER A 137 -11.30 17.47 -10.44
C SER A 137 -11.35 16.13 -11.18
N GLY A 138 -12.54 15.76 -11.67
CA GLY A 138 -12.76 14.50 -12.38
C GLY A 138 -12.85 13.26 -11.49
N THR A 139 -12.93 13.41 -10.16
CA THR A 139 -13.26 12.29 -9.25
C THR A 139 -14.68 11.78 -9.54
N ASP A 140 -14.80 10.50 -9.83
CA ASP A 140 -16.07 9.80 -10.01
C ASP A 140 -16.37 8.85 -8.84
N GLU A 141 -17.56 8.25 -8.85
CA GLU A 141 -17.99 7.30 -7.83
C GLU A 141 -17.09 6.05 -7.78
N ASN A 142 -16.57 5.60 -8.92
CA ASN A 142 -15.68 4.45 -8.98
C ASN A 142 -14.34 4.73 -8.30
N ASP A 143 -13.82 5.97 -8.34
CA ASP A 143 -12.63 6.37 -7.59
C ASP A 143 -12.85 6.25 -6.08
N LEU A 144 -14.00 6.75 -5.60
CA LEU A 144 -14.37 6.68 -4.18
C LEU A 144 -14.54 5.23 -3.72
N GLN A 145 -15.15 4.38 -4.54
CA GLN A 145 -15.32 2.95 -4.26
C GLN A 145 -13.97 2.23 -4.17
N ILE A 146 -13.05 2.50 -5.10
CA ILE A 146 -11.69 1.92 -5.11
C ILE A 146 -10.95 2.32 -3.83
N VAL A 147 -10.91 3.61 -3.51
CA VAL A 147 -10.22 4.11 -2.31
C VAL A 147 -10.84 3.52 -1.05
N THR A 148 -12.17 3.49 -0.96
CA THR A 148 -12.90 2.91 0.16
C THR A 148 -12.56 1.43 0.32
N ALA A 149 -12.54 0.64 -0.75
CA ALA A 149 -12.22 -0.79 -0.72
C ALA A 149 -10.79 -1.03 -0.22
N ILE A 150 -9.82 -0.27 -0.72
CA ILE A 150 -8.41 -0.35 -0.28
C ILE A 150 -8.28 0.06 1.20
N CYS A 151 -8.92 1.16 1.62
CA CYS A 151 -8.86 1.62 3.02
C CYS A 151 -9.58 0.66 3.98
N CYS A 152 -10.69 0.03 3.57
CA CYS A 152 -11.31 -1.07 4.34
C CYS A 152 -10.34 -2.24 4.52
N ARG A 153 -9.59 -2.58 3.47
CA ARG A 153 -8.58 -3.65 3.52
C ARG A 153 -7.43 -3.28 4.46
N THR A 154 -6.91 -2.06 4.35
CA THR A 154 -5.87 -1.54 5.25
C THR A 154 -6.34 -1.54 6.71
N ALA A 155 -7.57 -1.10 6.98
CA ALA A 155 -8.16 -1.15 8.31
C ALA A 155 -8.19 -2.58 8.88
N LEU A 156 -8.59 -3.58 8.06
CA LEU A 156 -8.58 -4.99 8.44
C LEU A 156 -7.17 -5.47 8.80
N ASN A 157 -6.16 -5.11 8.01
CA ASN A 157 -4.77 -5.47 8.28
C ASN A 157 -4.21 -4.77 9.53
N LEU A 158 -4.67 -3.56 9.85
CA LEU A 158 -4.38 -2.85 11.10
C LEU A 158 -5.23 -3.33 12.29
N LYS A 159 -6.04 -4.40 12.09
CA LYS A 159 -6.88 -5.02 13.14
C LYS A 159 -7.98 -4.11 13.67
N THR A 160 -8.50 -3.27 12.79
CA THR A 160 -9.68 -2.44 13.01
C THR A 160 -10.65 -2.56 11.83
N ARG A 161 -11.67 -1.72 11.78
CA ARG A 161 -12.64 -1.63 10.69
C ARG A 161 -12.86 -0.17 10.33
N LEU A 162 -12.99 0.10 9.04
CA LEU A 162 -13.41 1.41 8.56
C LEU A 162 -14.92 1.57 8.82
N GLU A 163 -15.32 2.65 9.46
CA GLU A 163 -16.74 2.90 9.81
C GLU A 163 -17.46 3.72 8.74
N PHE A 164 -16.73 4.64 8.12
CA PHE A 164 -17.22 5.43 7.01
C PHE A 164 -16.10 5.87 6.09
N SER A 165 -16.45 6.14 4.85
CA SER A 165 -15.66 6.85 3.86
C SER A 165 -16.55 7.97 3.31
N LEU A 166 -16.24 9.20 3.65
CA LEU A 166 -17.04 10.38 3.35
C LEU A 166 -16.18 11.42 2.63
N THR A 167 -16.83 12.39 2.00
CA THR A 167 -16.15 13.52 1.37
C THR A 167 -16.39 14.82 2.12
N THR A 168 -15.59 15.85 1.84
CA THR A 168 -15.79 17.21 2.38
C THR A 168 -17.12 17.86 1.97
N GLU A 169 -17.84 17.25 1.04
CA GLU A 169 -19.22 17.64 0.68
C GLU A 169 -20.25 17.20 1.73
N THR A 170 -19.88 16.28 2.63
CA THR A 170 -20.73 15.84 3.73
C THR A 170 -20.90 16.96 4.74
N PRO A 171 -22.13 17.28 5.16
CA PRO A 171 -22.38 18.30 6.20
C PRO A 171 -21.59 17.98 7.48
N ILE A 172 -21.00 19.00 8.08
CA ILE A 172 -20.10 18.85 9.23
C ILE A 172 -20.79 18.17 10.43
N ASP A 173 -22.07 18.46 10.67
CA ASP A 173 -22.88 17.83 11.72
C ASP A 173 -23.07 16.33 11.48
N GLU A 174 -23.21 15.93 10.21
CA GLU A 174 -23.28 14.51 9.85
C GLU A 174 -21.96 13.82 10.14
N LEU A 175 -20.83 14.44 9.76
CA LEU A 175 -19.51 13.91 10.01
C LEU A 175 -19.27 13.74 11.53
N ALA A 176 -19.60 14.76 12.33
CA ALA A 176 -19.50 14.69 13.78
C ALA A 176 -20.40 13.59 14.37
N ARG A 177 -21.64 13.45 13.87
CA ARG A 177 -22.55 12.38 14.29
C ARG A 177 -22.01 10.98 13.96
N ARG A 178 -21.36 10.79 12.80
CA ARG A 178 -20.74 9.51 12.42
C ARG A 178 -19.64 9.12 13.38
N ILE A 179 -18.75 10.05 13.73
CA ILE A 179 -17.66 9.82 14.69
C ILE A 179 -18.21 9.44 16.07
N GLN A 180 -19.31 10.09 16.50
CA GLN A 180 -19.92 9.90 17.81
C GLN A 180 -20.89 8.69 17.87
N ALA A 181 -21.28 8.14 16.73
CA ALA A 181 -22.32 7.12 16.63
C ALA A 181 -22.09 5.91 17.53
N ARG A 182 -23.18 5.46 18.19
CA ARG A 182 -23.28 4.21 18.94
C ARG A 182 -24.64 3.57 18.64
N PRO A 183 -24.74 2.25 18.41
CA PRO A 183 -23.64 1.29 18.29
C PRO A 183 -22.80 1.54 17.02
N VAL A 184 -21.53 1.09 17.07
CA VAL A 184 -20.62 1.15 15.94
C VAL A 184 -21.09 0.21 14.83
N ARG A 185 -21.18 0.72 13.62
CA ARG A 185 -21.54 -0.06 12.41
C ARG A 185 -20.44 0.14 11.36
N PRO A 186 -19.41 -0.72 11.34
CA PRO A 186 -18.36 -0.63 10.34
C PRO A 186 -18.91 -0.92 8.94
N LEU A 187 -18.24 -0.35 7.94
CA LEU A 187 -18.52 -0.70 6.55
C LEU A 187 -18.29 -2.20 6.32
N PRO A 188 -19.13 -2.85 5.50
CA PRO A 188 -18.82 -4.19 5.04
C PRO A 188 -17.49 -4.16 4.28
N LEU A 189 -16.70 -5.24 4.39
CA LEU A 189 -15.49 -5.36 3.59
C LEU A 189 -15.89 -5.66 2.14
N PRO A 190 -15.72 -4.71 1.20
CA PRO A 190 -16.03 -4.97 -0.20
C PRO A 190 -15.01 -5.96 -0.78
N GLY A 191 -15.40 -6.70 -1.81
CA GLY A 191 -14.46 -7.43 -2.64
C GLY A 191 -13.57 -6.48 -3.46
N PRO A 192 -12.45 -6.98 -4.03
CA PRO A 192 -11.66 -6.19 -4.96
C PRO A 192 -12.48 -5.84 -6.20
N LEU A 193 -12.40 -4.59 -6.65
CA LEU A 193 -13.02 -4.18 -7.90
C LEU A 193 -12.19 -4.72 -9.07
N PRO A 194 -12.80 -5.43 -10.04
CA PRO A 194 -12.05 -6.01 -11.15
C PRO A 194 -11.47 -4.93 -12.05
N ALA A 195 -10.21 -5.08 -12.43
CA ALA A 195 -9.62 -4.35 -13.55
C ALA A 195 -9.99 -5.03 -14.89
N THR A 196 -9.99 -4.27 -15.97
CA THR A 196 -10.17 -4.84 -17.31
C THR A 196 -8.92 -5.59 -17.76
N ALA A 197 -9.07 -6.48 -18.75
CA ALA A 197 -7.92 -7.07 -19.40
C ALA A 197 -7.06 -5.99 -20.07
N GLY A 198 -5.73 -6.18 -19.99
CA GLY A 198 -4.80 -5.31 -20.70
C GLY A 198 -5.01 -5.36 -22.21
N ILE A 199 -4.78 -4.24 -22.86
CA ILE A 199 -4.85 -4.15 -24.34
C ILE A 199 -3.54 -4.56 -25.00
N THR A 200 -3.57 -4.80 -26.30
CA THR A 200 -2.40 -5.03 -27.15
C THR A 200 -1.99 -3.70 -27.80
N VAL A 201 -0.69 -3.45 -27.85
CA VAL A 201 -0.10 -2.29 -28.53
C VAL A 201 0.94 -2.76 -29.55
N SER A 202 1.46 -1.86 -30.37
CA SER A 202 2.61 -2.18 -31.21
C SER A 202 3.80 -2.62 -30.33
N PRO A 203 4.51 -3.70 -30.68
CA PRO A 203 5.64 -4.19 -29.91
C PRO A 203 6.71 -3.10 -29.71
N PRO A 204 7.01 -2.68 -28.45
CA PRO A 204 7.95 -1.61 -28.21
C PRO A 204 9.40 -2.05 -28.48
N ALA A 205 10.22 -1.13 -29.00
CA ALA A 205 11.65 -1.38 -29.19
C ALA A 205 12.45 -1.19 -27.88
N ARG A 206 11.92 -0.42 -26.93
CA ARG A 206 12.55 -0.13 -25.61
C ARG A 206 11.55 -0.28 -24.49
N LEU A 207 12.03 -0.66 -23.30
CA LEU A 207 11.21 -0.78 -22.10
C LEU A 207 11.84 0.02 -20.94
N THR A 208 11.10 0.99 -20.43
CA THR A 208 11.49 1.76 -19.25
C THR A 208 10.87 1.13 -18.01
N LEU A 209 11.71 0.83 -17.02
CA LEU A 209 11.34 0.16 -15.79
C LEU A 209 11.39 1.13 -14.62
N PHE A 210 10.31 1.25 -13.86
CA PHE A 210 10.29 2.01 -12.61
C PHE A 210 10.22 1.05 -11.42
N ASN A 211 11.31 1.04 -10.64
CA ASN A 211 11.39 0.25 -9.41
C ASN A 211 10.91 1.07 -8.22
N GLY A 212 9.69 0.81 -7.76
CA GLY A 212 9.05 1.41 -6.59
C GLY A 212 9.37 0.70 -5.27
N SER A 213 10.37 -0.17 -5.21
CA SER A 213 10.77 -0.78 -3.95
C SER A 213 11.39 0.25 -3.01
N PRO A 214 10.89 0.41 -1.77
CA PRO A 214 11.53 1.26 -0.76
C PRO A 214 12.94 0.79 -0.36
N ARG A 215 13.31 -0.44 -0.67
CA ARG A 215 14.68 -0.99 -0.50
C ARG A 215 15.58 -0.72 -1.72
N GLY A 216 15.07 0.00 -2.73
CA GLY A 216 15.78 0.28 -3.98
C GLY A 216 16.24 -1.01 -4.67
N ARG A 217 17.51 -1.06 -5.09
CA ARG A 217 18.13 -2.24 -5.73
C ARG A 217 18.25 -3.48 -4.83
N HIS A 218 18.10 -3.31 -3.52
CA HIS A 218 18.18 -4.40 -2.54
C HIS A 218 16.79 -5.00 -2.22
N GLY A 219 15.72 -4.50 -2.82
CA GLY A 219 14.37 -5.06 -2.70
C GLY A 219 14.15 -6.29 -3.59
N ASN A 220 12.99 -6.92 -3.45
CA ASN A 220 12.60 -8.06 -4.29
C ASN A 220 12.04 -7.59 -5.65
N THR A 221 11.38 -6.45 -5.69
CA THR A 221 10.78 -5.89 -6.92
C THR A 221 11.77 -5.80 -8.11
N PRO A 222 13.02 -5.30 -7.94
CA PRO A 222 13.95 -5.27 -9.07
C PRO A 222 14.31 -6.66 -9.60
N ILE A 223 14.32 -7.71 -8.78
CA ILE A 223 14.53 -9.09 -9.25
C ILE A 223 13.45 -9.47 -10.27
N PHE A 224 12.17 -9.19 -9.95
CA PHE A 224 11.07 -9.46 -10.88
C PHE A 224 11.18 -8.63 -12.16
N LEU A 225 11.45 -7.32 -12.03
CA LEU A 225 11.61 -6.42 -13.16
C LEU A 225 12.78 -6.85 -14.08
N GLU A 226 13.90 -7.27 -13.49
CA GLU A 226 15.07 -7.77 -14.23
C GLU A 226 14.77 -9.08 -14.99
N GLN A 227 13.94 -9.98 -14.44
CA GLN A 227 13.54 -11.17 -15.17
C GLN A 227 12.66 -10.83 -16.38
N ILE A 228 11.74 -9.89 -16.24
CA ILE A 228 10.93 -9.42 -17.37
C ILE A 228 11.83 -8.73 -18.41
N ALA A 229 12.78 -7.90 -17.98
CA ALA A 229 13.76 -7.26 -18.87
C ALA A 229 14.60 -8.28 -19.65
N ARG A 230 15.04 -9.35 -19.00
CA ARG A 230 15.77 -10.46 -19.67
C ARG A 230 14.92 -11.12 -20.75
N GLY A 231 13.66 -11.40 -20.46
CA GLY A 231 12.74 -11.97 -21.45
C GLY A 231 12.39 -11.00 -22.56
N PHE A 232 12.31 -9.69 -22.27
CA PHE A 232 12.08 -8.65 -23.26
C PHE A 232 13.19 -8.62 -24.32
N GLY A 233 14.45 -8.89 -23.95
CA GLY A 233 15.57 -9.11 -24.86
C GLY A 233 15.97 -7.92 -25.72
N ARG A 234 15.45 -6.72 -25.45
CA ARG A 234 15.72 -5.45 -26.13
C ARG A 234 16.20 -4.43 -25.11
N PRO A 235 16.67 -3.22 -25.51
CA PRO A 235 17.16 -2.22 -24.56
C PRO A 235 16.15 -1.89 -23.46
N THR A 236 16.65 -1.88 -22.21
CA THR A 236 15.86 -1.52 -21.02
C THR A 236 16.63 -0.51 -20.18
N GLU A 237 15.88 0.38 -19.51
CA GLU A 237 16.43 1.33 -18.54
C GLU A 237 15.62 1.21 -17.24
N MET A 238 16.31 1.17 -16.07
CA MET A 238 15.65 1.05 -14.77
C MET A 238 15.90 2.27 -13.90
N HIS A 239 14.80 2.93 -13.49
CA HIS A 239 14.79 4.04 -12.56
C HIS A 239 14.35 3.55 -11.17
N HIS A 240 15.03 4.02 -10.12
CA HIS A 240 14.71 3.64 -8.73
C HIS A 240 14.03 4.80 -8.00
N LEU A 241 12.75 4.69 -7.71
CA LEU A 241 11.94 5.76 -7.12
C LEU A 241 12.38 6.19 -5.70
N ILE A 242 13.22 5.40 -5.03
CA ILE A 242 13.86 5.80 -3.77
C ILE A 242 14.76 7.04 -3.93
N ARG A 243 15.16 7.38 -5.15
CA ARG A 243 15.96 8.56 -5.45
C ARG A 243 15.09 9.80 -5.62
N LEU A 244 14.41 10.20 -4.56
CA LEU A 244 13.42 11.28 -4.56
C LEU A 244 13.91 12.60 -5.17
N LYS A 245 15.21 12.90 -5.06
CA LYS A 245 15.81 14.12 -5.66
C LYS A 245 15.83 14.08 -7.20
N GLU A 246 15.71 12.88 -7.77
CA GLU A 246 15.70 12.65 -9.23
C GLU A 246 14.27 12.56 -9.78
N THR A 247 13.22 12.85 -8.98
CA THR A 247 11.80 12.73 -9.39
C THR A 247 11.52 13.46 -10.69
N GLY A 248 12.00 14.69 -10.88
CA GLY A 248 11.81 15.43 -12.12
C GLY A 248 12.44 14.75 -13.35
N GLN A 249 13.64 14.16 -13.21
CA GLN A 249 14.28 13.39 -14.27
C GLN A 249 13.50 12.11 -14.59
N MET A 250 12.96 11.46 -13.58
CA MET A 250 12.12 10.25 -13.74
C MET A 250 10.78 10.58 -14.43
N VAL A 251 10.19 11.76 -14.18
CA VAL A 251 9.00 12.23 -14.93
C VAL A 251 9.34 12.43 -16.41
N GLN A 252 10.50 13.00 -16.73
CA GLN A 252 10.96 13.13 -18.12
C GLN A 252 11.23 11.76 -18.75
N ALA A 253 11.83 10.83 -18.01
CA ALA A 253 12.04 9.46 -18.49
C ALA A 253 10.71 8.74 -18.78
N PHE A 254 9.68 8.97 -17.94
CA PHE A 254 8.33 8.47 -18.22
C PHE A 254 7.76 9.07 -19.51
N ALA A 255 7.82 10.40 -19.66
CA ALA A 255 7.25 11.09 -20.80
C ALA A 255 7.93 10.73 -22.15
N GLY A 256 9.22 10.37 -22.12
CA GLY A 256 9.99 9.96 -23.29
C GLY A 256 10.03 8.45 -23.55
N ALA A 257 9.34 7.63 -22.74
CA ALA A 257 9.38 6.19 -22.86
C ALA A 257 8.49 5.67 -24.01
N GLU A 258 8.90 4.59 -24.68
CA GLU A 258 8.06 3.88 -25.64
C GLU A 258 7.06 2.95 -24.96
N CYS A 259 7.44 2.37 -23.83
CA CYS A 259 6.61 1.52 -22.98
C CYS A 259 7.16 1.54 -21.55
N VAL A 260 6.27 1.52 -20.57
CA VAL A 260 6.63 1.56 -19.15
C VAL A 260 6.14 0.31 -18.44
N LEU A 261 7.02 -0.29 -17.64
CA LEU A 261 6.65 -1.28 -16.61
C LEU A 261 6.98 -0.73 -15.23
N PHE A 262 5.95 -0.53 -14.42
CA PHE A 262 6.04 0.06 -13.11
C PHE A 262 5.84 -1.01 -12.02
N GLY A 263 6.91 -1.39 -11.31
CA GLY A 263 6.88 -2.42 -10.28
C GLY A 263 7.05 -1.88 -8.87
N PHE A 264 6.26 -2.39 -7.91
CA PHE A 264 6.38 -2.04 -6.49
C PHE A 264 5.86 -3.16 -5.56
N PRO A 265 6.32 -3.19 -4.29
CA PRO A 265 5.73 -4.07 -3.28
C PRO A 265 4.44 -3.48 -2.75
N LEU A 266 3.50 -4.35 -2.34
CA LEU A 266 2.28 -3.94 -1.66
C LEU A 266 2.60 -3.48 -0.23
N TYR A 267 2.28 -2.23 0.10
CA TYR A 267 2.41 -1.65 1.43
C TYR A 267 1.07 -1.09 1.88
N THR A 268 0.59 -1.51 3.05
CA THR A 268 -0.73 -1.11 3.55
C THR A 268 -1.79 -1.12 2.43
N ASP A 269 -1.88 -2.28 1.76
CA ASP A 269 -2.81 -2.66 0.69
C ASP A 269 -2.79 -1.78 -0.56
N ALA A 270 -1.76 -0.93 -0.72
CA ALA A 270 -1.56 -0.08 -1.89
C ALA A 270 -0.07 0.05 -2.27
N MET A 271 0.26 1.02 -3.12
CA MET A 271 1.63 1.38 -3.42
C MET A 271 2.33 2.00 -2.20
N PRO A 272 3.66 1.89 -2.04
CA PRO A 272 4.40 2.66 -1.03
C PRO A 272 4.24 4.17 -1.18
N GLY A 273 4.31 4.93 -0.08
CA GLY A 273 4.15 6.38 -0.09
C GLY A 273 5.09 7.11 -1.05
N MET A 274 6.35 6.63 -1.22
CA MET A 274 7.27 7.20 -2.22
C MET A 274 6.85 6.94 -3.66
N VAL A 275 6.19 5.80 -3.93
CA VAL A 275 5.58 5.50 -5.24
C VAL A 275 4.42 6.44 -5.49
N LYS A 276 3.58 6.67 -4.46
CA LYS A 276 2.48 7.63 -4.54
C LYS A 276 2.99 9.05 -4.80
N HIS A 277 4.09 9.46 -4.19
CA HIS A 277 4.73 10.74 -4.45
C HIS A 277 5.17 10.88 -5.93
N PHE A 278 5.76 9.83 -6.51
CA PHE A 278 6.09 9.83 -7.93
C PHE A 278 4.84 9.88 -8.82
N ILE A 279 3.77 9.15 -8.48
CA ILE A 279 2.50 9.21 -9.20
C ILE A 279 1.92 10.63 -9.18
N GLU A 280 2.00 11.35 -8.06
CA GLU A 280 1.59 12.76 -7.98
C GLU A 280 2.43 13.66 -8.89
N ALA A 281 3.73 13.40 -8.99
CA ALA A 281 4.59 14.15 -9.90
C ALA A 281 4.25 13.93 -11.39
N LEU A 282 3.57 12.84 -11.75
CA LEU A 282 3.05 12.60 -13.09
C LEU A 282 1.79 13.41 -13.41
N GLU A 283 1.20 14.16 -12.46
CA GLU A 283 -0.01 14.96 -12.66
C GLU A 283 0.14 15.92 -13.86
N SER A 284 1.32 16.49 -14.06
CA SER A 284 1.62 17.37 -15.20
C SER A 284 1.51 16.69 -16.59
N LEU A 285 1.48 15.36 -16.60
CA LEU A 285 1.33 14.54 -17.82
C LEU A 285 -0.08 13.98 -17.96
N ALA A 286 -1.00 14.29 -17.04
CA ALA A 286 -2.35 13.75 -17.06
C ALA A 286 -3.11 14.11 -18.35
N GLY A 287 -3.81 13.13 -18.93
CA GLY A 287 -4.62 13.28 -20.14
C GLY A 287 -3.85 13.43 -21.45
N ARG A 288 -2.53 13.32 -21.43
CA ARG A 288 -1.73 13.40 -22.67
C ARG A 288 -1.92 12.12 -23.49
N LYS A 289 -2.23 12.28 -24.77
CA LYS A 289 -2.44 11.15 -25.71
C LYS A 289 -1.15 10.45 -26.14
N ASP A 290 -0.02 11.10 -25.95
CA ASP A 290 1.32 10.61 -26.28
C ASP A 290 2.05 9.96 -25.09
N ASN A 291 1.39 9.80 -23.95
CA ASN A 291 1.93 9.05 -22.82
C ASN A 291 2.12 7.56 -23.19
N PRO A 292 3.21 6.93 -22.70
CA PRO A 292 3.56 5.57 -23.07
C PRO A 292 2.53 4.55 -22.58
N PRO A 293 2.38 3.41 -23.27
CA PRO A 293 1.69 2.24 -22.76
C PRO A 293 2.26 1.82 -21.39
N LEU A 294 1.38 1.46 -20.45
CA LEU A 294 1.71 1.27 -19.04
C LEU A 294 1.28 -0.11 -18.52
N ALA A 295 2.26 -0.89 -18.12
CA ALA A 295 2.08 -2.13 -17.38
C ALA A 295 2.49 -1.96 -15.92
N PHE A 296 1.92 -2.80 -15.03
CA PHE A 296 2.27 -2.79 -13.61
C PHE A 296 2.72 -4.16 -13.12
N LEU A 297 3.53 -4.15 -12.05
CA LEU A 297 3.89 -5.33 -11.28
C LEU A 297 3.70 -5.04 -9.79
N VAL A 298 2.81 -5.79 -9.14
CA VAL A 298 2.57 -5.70 -7.70
C VAL A 298 2.94 -7.03 -7.06
N GLN A 299 3.83 -7.00 -6.08
CA GLN A 299 4.20 -8.19 -5.33
C GLN A 299 3.98 -8.00 -3.82
N SER A 300 3.63 -9.06 -3.12
CA SER A 300 3.38 -9.03 -1.68
C SER A 300 4.07 -10.19 -0.96
N GLY A 301 4.23 -10.05 0.36
CA GLY A 301 4.69 -11.14 1.22
C GLY A 301 3.59 -12.15 1.56
N PHE A 302 2.32 -11.78 1.40
CA PHE A 302 1.19 -12.68 1.61
C PHE A 302 1.17 -13.78 0.55
N PRO A 303 0.80 -15.02 0.91
CA PRO A 303 0.76 -16.12 -0.05
C PRO A 303 -0.32 -15.94 -1.14
N GLU A 304 -1.43 -15.28 -0.82
CA GLU A 304 -2.56 -15.07 -1.72
C GLU A 304 -2.39 -13.82 -2.59
N ALA A 305 -2.83 -13.90 -3.83
CA ALA A 305 -2.91 -12.75 -4.73
C ALA A 305 -3.99 -11.73 -4.33
N LEU A 306 -5.03 -12.18 -3.64
CA LEU A 306 -6.18 -11.36 -3.24
C LEU A 306 -5.77 -10.02 -2.62
N HIS A 307 -4.73 -10.00 -1.76
CA HIS A 307 -4.24 -8.76 -1.15
C HIS A 307 -3.84 -7.69 -2.19
N SER A 308 -3.26 -8.12 -3.31
CA SER A 308 -2.83 -7.22 -4.39
C SER A 308 -3.94 -6.91 -5.40
N ARG A 309 -5.08 -7.64 -5.37
CA ARG A 309 -6.20 -7.41 -6.29
C ARG A 309 -6.90 -6.07 -6.05
N TYR A 310 -6.90 -5.59 -4.80
CA TYR A 310 -7.58 -4.35 -4.45
C TYR A 310 -7.01 -3.12 -5.16
N ILE A 311 -5.71 -3.13 -5.48
CA ILE A 311 -5.06 -2.00 -6.15
C ILE A 311 -5.15 -2.07 -7.69
N GLU A 312 -5.45 -3.22 -8.30
CA GLU A 312 -5.43 -3.37 -9.77
C GLU A 312 -6.35 -2.39 -10.48
N ARG A 313 -7.58 -2.21 -9.96
CA ARG A 313 -8.53 -1.26 -10.55
C ARG A 313 -8.06 0.19 -10.46
N TYR A 314 -7.38 0.56 -9.35
CA TYR A 314 -6.73 1.86 -9.24
C TYR A 314 -5.66 2.05 -10.32
N LEU A 315 -4.82 1.05 -10.56
CA LEU A 315 -3.73 1.13 -11.53
C LEU A 315 -4.25 1.27 -12.96
N GLU A 316 -5.33 0.60 -13.29
CA GLU A 316 -6.03 0.81 -14.56
C GLU A 316 -6.55 2.25 -14.69
N LYS A 317 -7.25 2.77 -13.66
CA LYS A 317 -7.73 4.15 -13.68
C LYS A 317 -6.59 5.17 -13.69
N LEU A 318 -5.45 4.88 -13.07
CA LEU A 318 -4.26 5.70 -13.17
C LEU A 318 -3.74 5.78 -14.61
N ALA A 319 -3.68 4.64 -15.32
CA ALA A 319 -3.33 4.64 -16.74
C ALA A 319 -4.33 5.48 -17.57
N GLN A 320 -5.62 5.33 -17.32
CA GLN A 320 -6.69 6.13 -17.96
C GLN A 320 -6.52 7.64 -17.68
N ARG A 321 -6.25 8.04 -16.41
CA ARG A 321 -5.99 9.44 -16.02
C ARG A 321 -4.78 10.02 -16.73
N LEU A 322 -3.76 9.23 -16.91
CA LEU A 322 -2.56 9.62 -17.67
C LEU A 322 -2.82 9.68 -19.19
N GLY A 323 -3.89 9.08 -19.70
CA GLY A 323 -4.09 8.88 -21.14
C GLY A 323 -3.21 7.77 -21.71
N SER A 324 -2.64 6.92 -20.87
CA SER A 324 -1.78 5.79 -21.21
C SER A 324 -2.59 4.54 -21.56
N PRO A 325 -2.28 3.80 -22.63
CA PRO A 325 -2.80 2.47 -22.86
C PRO A 325 -2.47 1.53 -21.71
N TYR A 326 -3.46 0.89 -21.07
CA TYR A 326 -3.25 -0.05 -19.97
C TYR A 326 -2.96 -1.45 -20.50
N LEU A 327 -1.76 -1.98 -20.21
CA LEU A 327 -1.32 -3.30 -20.68
C LEU A 327 -1.62 -4.42 -19.68
N GLY A 328 -2.10 -4.08 -18.48
CA GLY A 328 -2.41 -5.04 -17.42
C GLY A 328 -1.49 -4.93 -16.20
N THR A 329 -1.84 -5.71 -15.17
CA THR A 329 -1.09 -5.77 -13.91
C THR A 329 -0.63 -7.21 -13.62
N ILE A 330 0.66 -7.37 -13.41
CA ILE A 330 1.28 -8.62 -12.96
C ILE A 330 1.15 -8.65 -11.43
N VAL A 331 0.41 -9.61 -10.90
CA VAL A 331 0.25 -9.82 -9.46
C VAL A 331 1.04 -11.04 -9.03
N LYS A 332 1.85 -10.90 -7.96
CA LYS A 332 2.59 -12.02 -7.36
C LYS A 332 2.49 -12.02 -5.84
N GLY A 333 1.81 -12.99 -5.27
CA GLY A 333 1.88 -13.34 -3.85
C GLY A 333 3.18 -14.09 -3.51
N ASN A 334 3.51 -14.17 -2.22
CA ASN A 334 4.71 -14.86 -1.71
C ASN A 334 6.04 -14.36 -2.32
N GLY A 335 6.09 -13.07 -2.69
CA GLY A 335 7.25 -12.46 -3.32
C GLY A 335 8.43 -12.23 -2.38
N GLU A 336 8.21 -12.26 -1.06
CA GLU A 336 9.28 -11.96 -0.08
C GLU A 336 10.38 -13.04 -0.07
N GLY A 337 10.02 -14.30 -0.33
CA GLY A 337 10.94 -15.41 -0.33
C GLY A 337 11.93 -15.46 -1.50
N VAL A 338 11.68 -14.71 -2.58
CA VAL A 338 12.43 -14.87 -3.86
C VAL A 338 13.95 -14.72 -3.71
N ARG A 339 14.39 -13.92 -2.76
CA ARG A 339 15.84 -13.66 -2.53
C ARG A 339 16.55 -14.75 -1.73
N ILE A 340 15.80 -15.47 -0.91
CA ILE A 340 16.33 -16.49 0.01
C ILE A 340 16.07 -17.93 -0.48
N MET A 341 15.18 -18.10 -1.47
CA MET A 341 14.90 -19.41 -2.06
C MET A 341 16.09 -19.89 -2.91
N PRO A 342 16.36 -21.20 -2.93
CA PRO A 342 17.37 -21.75 -3.83
C PRO A 342 16.97 -21.54 -5.30
N PRO A 343 17.95 -21.40 -6.23
CA PRO A 343 17.68 -21.14 -7.65
C PRO A 343 16.66 -22.09 -8.29
N ALA A 344 16.72 -23.37 -7.95
CA ALA A 344 15.77 -24.38 -8.48
C ALA A 344 14.30 -24.06 -8.11
N ALA A 345 14.06 -23.50 -6.92
CA ALA A 345 12.70 -23.14 -6.47
C ALA A 345 12.14 -21.88 -7.15
N THR A 346 13.00 -21.02 -7.69
CA THR A 346 12.61 -19.77 -8.36
C THR A 346 12.59 -19.88 -9.89
N GLN A 347 13.13 -20.96 -10.46
CA GLN A 347 13.28 -21.15 -11.90
C GLN A 347 11.94 -21.04 -12.65
N GLY A 348 10.90 -21.71 -12.19
CA GLY A 348 9.56 -21.66 -12.82
C GLY A 348 8.97 -20.25 -12.81
N LEU A 349 9.13 -19.52 -11.69
CA LEU A 349 8.73 -18.12 -11.56
C LEU A 349 9.49 -17.24 -12.56
N PHE A 350 10.80 -17.39 -12.63
CA PHE A 350 11.64 -16.59 -13.53
C PHE A 350 11.33 -16.87 -15.00
N THR A 351 11.07 -18.13 -15.36
CA THR A 351 10.63 -18.49 -16.73
C THR A 351 9.32 -17.79 -17.08
N GLN A 352 8.33 -17.77 -16.18
CA GLN A 352 7.05 -17.07 -16.42
C GLN A 352 7.24 -15.57 -16.61
N LEU A 353 8.06 -14.93 -15.78
CA LEU A 353 8.37 -13.50 -15.90
C LEU A 353 9.11 -13.18 -17.21
N GLN A 354 10.06 -14.02 -17.61
CA GLN A 354 10.76 -13.90 -18.90
C GLN A 354 9.78 -14.09 -20.07
N THR A 355 8.84 -15.04 -19.98
CA THR A 355 7.81 -15.23 -21.00
C THR A 355 6.92 -13.98 -21.15
N LEU A 356 6.57 -13.30 -20.05
CA LEU A 356 5.84 -12.02 -20.13
C LEU A 356 6.67 -10.94 -20.84
N GLY A 357 7.97 -10.85 -20.55
CA GLY A 357 8.87 -9.92 -21.24
C GLY A 357 8.96 -10.20 -22.73
N ALA A 358 9.11 -11.46 -23.12
CA ALA A 358 9.14 -11.89 -24.51
C ALA A 358 7.83 -11.59 -25.27
N GLY A 359 6.67 -11.84 -24.62
CA GLY A 359 5.35 -11.50 -25.18
C GLY A 359 5.18 -9.99 -25.38
N LEU A 360 5.65 -9.17 -24.43
CA LEU A 360 5.63 -7.73 -24.60
C LEU A 360 6.50 -7.27 -25.77
N ALA A 361 7.68 -7.87 -25.96
CA ALA A 361 8.60 -7.55 -27.07
C ALA A 361 8.08 -8.02 -28.43
N SER A 362 7.41 -9.18 -28.53
CA SER A 362 6.99 -9.79 -29.79
C SER A 362 5.55 -9.46 -30.17
N GLU A 363 4.66 -9.36 -29.18
CA GLU A 363 3.21 -9.25 -29.40
C GLU A 363 2.63 -7.92 -28.84
N GLY A 364 3.40 -7.13 -28.10
CA GLY A 364 2.94 -5.88 -27.48
C GLY A 364 1.90 -6.08 -26.39
N ARG A 365 1.89 -7.25 -25.71
CA ARG A 365 0.93 -7.58 -24.65
C ARG A 365 1.53 -8.47 -23.57
N LEU A 366 0.86 -8.51 -22.42
CA LEU A 366 1.10 -9.48 -21.36
C LEU A 366 0.15 -10.67 -21.54
N ALA A 367 0.68 -11.90 -21.64
CA ALA A 367 -0.12 -13.11 -21.86
C ALA A 367 -1.07 -13.38 -20.66
N PRO A 368 -2.41 -13.38 -20.84
CA PRO A 368 -3.37 -13.53 -19.74
C PRO A 368 -3.20 -14.83 -18.94
N GLN A 369 -2.84 -15.92 -19.61
CA GLN A 369 -2.63 -17.22 -18.97
C GLN A 369 -1.43 -17.18 -18.00
N ILE A 370 -0.37 -16.47 -18.36
CA ILE A 370 0.80 -16.29 -17.49
C ILE A 370 0.45 -15.39 -16.31
N LEU A 371 -0.30 -14.30 -16.53
CA LEU A 371 -0.78 -13.43 -15.45
C LEU A 371 -1.61 -14.23 -14.43
N ALA A 372 -2.54 -15.06 -14.88
CA ALA A 372 -3.36 -15.91 -14.02
C ALA A 372 -2.50 -16.93 -13.24
N SER A 373 -1.51 -17.55 -13.90
CA SER A 373 -0.61 -18.51 -13.26
C SER A 373 0.27 -17.88 -12.20
N LEU A 374 0.82 -16.66 -12.44
CA LEU A 374 1.64 -15.92 -11.49
C LEU A 374 0.85 -15.49 -10.24
N ALA A 375 -0.44 -15.17 -10.41
CA ALA A 375 -1.32 -14.78 -9.34
C ALA A 375 -1.84 -15.94 -8.48
N ALA A 376 -1.57 -17.19 -8.87
CA ALA A 376 -2.01 -18.35 -8.07
C ALA A 376 -1.15 -18.52 -6.79
N PRO A 377 -1.76 -18.91 -5.66
CA PRO A 377 -3.20 -19.03 -5.43
C PRO A 377 -3.88 -17.67 -5.25
N GLU A 378 -5.09 -17.54 -5.77
CA GLU A 378 -5.91 -16.31 -5.60
C GLU A 378 -6.32 -16.10 -4.14
N ARG A 379 -6.79 -17.16 -3.50
CA ARG A 379 -7.13 -17.24 -2.08
C ARG A 379 -6.45 -18.44 -1.46
N PHE A 380 -6.31 -18.42 -0.14
CA PHE A 380 -5.83 -19.59 0.58
C PHE A 380 -6.82 -20.75 0.37
N PRO A 381 -6.36 -21.94 -0.04
CA PRO A 381 -7.26 -23.09 -0.25
C PRO A 381 -7.96 -23.47 1.06
N ALA A 382 -9.29 -23.45 1.08
CA ALA A 382 -10.08 -23.69 2.30
C ALA A 382 -9.75 -25.03 2.96
N ILE A 383 -9.43 -26.06 2.17
CA ILE A 383 -9.04 -27.39 2.66
C ILE A 383 -7.69 -27.37 3.42
N LEU A 384 -6.80 -26.44 3.10
CA LEU A 384 -5.49 -26.29 3.73
C LEU A 384 -5.53 -25.31 4.92
N GLU A 385 -6.59 -24.53 5.06
CA GLU A 385 -6.72 -23.52 6.11
C GLU A 385 -6.52 -24.08 7.53
N PRO A 386 -7.20 -25.18 7.96
CA PRO A 386 -7.01 -25.75 9.28
C PRO A 386 -5.56 -26.19 9.53
N ILE A 387 -4.94 -26.81 8.52
CA ILE A 387 -3.55 -27.29 8.60
C ILE A 387 -2.61 -26.06 8.76
N PHE A 388 -2.84 -25.03 7.97
CA PHE A 388 -2.03 -23.82 8.02
C PHE A 388 -2.23 -23.04 9.33
N GLN A 389 -3.45 -23.00 9.87
CA GLN A 389 -3.71 -22.42 11.18
C GLN A 389 -2.93 -23.15 12.29
N VAL A 390 -2.87 -24.49 12.25
CA VAL A 390 -2.04 -25.27 13.18
C VAL A 390 -0.55 -24.96 12.97
N TYR A 391 -0.08 -24.99 11.72
CA TYR A 391 1.31 -24.65 11.38
C TYR A 391 1.71 -23.27 11.93
N LEU A 392 0.89 -22.24 11.76
CA LEU A 392 1.16 -20.88 12.23
C LEU A 392 1.27 -20.76 13.77
N ARG A 393 0.85 -21.78 14.54
CA ARG A 393 1.04 -21.85 16.00
C ARG A 393 2.37 -22.49 16.39
N LEU A 394 3.02 -23.18 15.45
CA LEU A 394 4.28 -23.87 15.75
C LEU A 394 5.47 -22.89 15.70
N PRO A 395 6.52 -23.11 16.51
CA PRO A 395 7.73 -22.29 16.48
C PRO A 395 8.38 -22.23 15.08
N ALA A 396 8.26 -23.29 14.27
CA ALA A 396 8.79 -23.35 12.93
C ALA A 396 8.26 -22.24 12.00
N ALA A 397 6.96 -21.90 12.14
CA ALA A 397 6.34 -20.83 11.35
C ALA A 397 6.89 -19.43 11.69
N HIS A 398 7.44 -19.27 12.87
CA HIS A 398 8.01 -18.01 13.36
C HIS A 398 9.53 -17.91 13.14
N GLY A 399 10.16 -19.00 12.73
CA GLY A 399 11.63 -19.18 12.73
C GLY A 399 12.38 -18.07 12.01
N TYR A 400 11.85 -17.55 10.91
CA TYR A 400 12.47 -16.47 10.14
C TYR A 400 12.63 -15.19 10.98
N PHE A 401 11.56 -14.67 11.55
CA PHE A 401 11.60 -13.45 12.37
C PHE A 401 12.21 -13.70 13.73
N ASP A 402 12.01 -14.87 14.33
CA ASP A 402 12.62 -15.26 15.60
C ASP A 402 14.13 -15.35 15.48
N GLY A 403 14.66 -15.86 14.36
CA GLY A 403 16.08 -15.88 14.04
C GLY A 403 16.66 -14.46 14.00
N MET A 404 16.01 -13.54 13.28
CA MET A 404 16.45 -12.14 13.22
C MET A 404 16.35 -11.42 14.57
N LEU A 405 15.31 -11.70 15.38
CA LEU A 405 15.16 -11.17 16.74
C LEU A 405 16.29 -11.66 17.67
N LYS A 406 16.65 -12.95 17.59
CA LYS A 406 17.77 -13.52 18.35
C LYS A 406 19.11 -12.90 17.95
N GLN A 407 19.36 -12.75 16.64
CA GLN A 407 20.57 -12.09 16.11
C GLN A 407 20.70 -10.64 16.59
N ASN A 408 19.58 -9.93 16.76
CA ASN A 408 19.56 -8.56 17.28
C ASN A 408 19.48 -8.49 18.83
N GLY A 409 19.48 -9.60 19.56
CA GLY A 409 19.33 -9.62 21.03
C GLY A 409 17.97 -9.14 21.53
N LYS A 410 16.91 -9.21 20.67
CA LYS A 410 15.58 -8.64 20.93
C LYS A 410 14.46 -9.68 21.08
N TYR A 411 14.79 -10.97 21.12
CA TYR A 411 13.81 -12.03 21.17
C TYR A 411 12.87 -11.95 22.39
N ALA A 412 13.38 -11.59 23.57
CA ALA A 412 12.56 -11.40 24.76
C ALA A 412 11.54 -10.27 24.62
N GLN A 413 11.84 -9.25 23.80
CA GLN A 413 11.03 -8.07 23.56
C GLN A 413 10.06 -8.22 22.37
N ARG A 414 9.97 -9.39 21.72
CA ARG A 414 9.19 -9.58 20.48
C ARG A 414 7.72 -9.19 20.58
N PHE A 415 7.16 -9.24 21.79
CA PHE A 415 5.77 -8.86 22.08
C PHE A 415 5.63 -7.51 22.77
N ALA A 416 6.68 -6.68 22.80
CA ALA A 416 6.64 -5.36 23.41
C ALA A 416 5.50 -4.50 22.83
N ARG A 417 4.90 -3.69 23.70
CA ARG A 417 3.80 -2.74 23.39
C ARG A 417 4.19 -1.34 23.84
N PRO A 418 5.19 -0.72 23.19
CA PRO A 418 5.86 0.47 23.72
C PRO A 418 5.00 1.73 23.77
N TYR A 419 3.82 1.72 23.13
CA TYR A 419 2.94 2.89 23.05
C TYR A 419 1.74 2.84 24.00
N ILE A 420 1.57 1.78 24.79
CA ILE A 420 0.54 1.78 25.83
C ILE A 420 0.95 2.81 26.89
N VAL A 421 0.04 3.71 27.21
CA VAL A 421 0.11 4.55 28.40
C VAL A 421 -0.53 3.74 29.53
N GLU A 422 0.27 3.31 30.52
CA GLU A 422 -0.27 2.73 31.76
C GLU A 422 -0.97 3.89 32.51
N GLU A 423 -2.28 3.71 32.76
CA GLU A 423 -3.08 4.65 33.55
C GLU A 423 -2.67 4.62 35.03
#